data_db9b01011162a2ecabc5d67ecd81b5c5
#
_entry.id   db9b01011162a2ecabc5d67ecd81b5c5
#
_cell.length_a   1.000
_cell.length_b   1.000
_cell.length_c   1.000
_cell.angle_alpha   90.00
_cell.angle_beta   90.00
_cell.angle_gamma   90.00
#
_symmetry.space_group_name_H-M   'P 1'
#
loop_
_entity.id
_entity.type
_entity.pdbx_description
1 polymer ?
#
loop_
_entity_poly.entity_id
_entity_poly.type
_entity_poly.pdbx_seq_one_letter_code
_entity_poly.pdbx_strand_id
1 'polypeptide(L)'
;MSELWAFLQIGFQHIVALDAADHILFLLALAAIYRGRDWRSALWVISAFTVGHSITLVLAVTNILTLPSNVVEFLIPVTIVVTGIENLVLRERAASGQHARHRPILAGLFGLVHGAGFAGYLKSLFVAQIALPLLGFNIGIELGQMVVLIAAAGAFWLVDAALKLLPVQHISRNVYVARLVAVSAAIVVVASGWAIERLPR
;
A
#
# COMPACT_ATOMS: atom_id res chain seq x y z
N MET A 1 9.02 -28.17 5.90
CA MET A 1 8.28 -26.96 6.35
C MET A 1 6.82 -27.16 6.00
N SER A 2 5.88 -26.71 6.84
CA SER A 2 4.47 -26.79 6.48
C SER A 2 4.17 -25.86 5.28
N GLU A 3 3.26 -26.27 4.42
CA GLU A 3 2.81 -25.49 3.25
C GLU A 3 2.37 -24.07 3.66
N LEU A 4 1.63 -23.96 4.76
CA LEU A 4 1.23 -22.67 5.36
C LEU A 4 2.44 -21.74 5.59
N TRP A 5 3.55 -22.26 6.12
CA TRP A 5 4.73 -21.45 6.42
C TRP A 5 5.44 -20.97 5.14
N ALA A 6 5.53 -21.82 4.12
CA ALA A 6 6.11 -21.44 2.83
C ALA A 6 5.32 -20.28 2.19
N PHE A 7 3.99 -20.39 2.15
CA PHE A 7 3.15 -19.32 1.59
C PHE A 7 3.12 -18.05 2.46
N LEU A 8 3.24 -18.17 3.78
CA LEU A 8 3.43 -17.01 4.65
C LEU A 8 4.72 -16.25 4.31
N GLN A 9 5.81 -16.95 4.10
CA GLN A 9 7.07 -16.32 3.68
C GLN A 9 6.94 -15.64 2.30
N ILE A 10 6.28 -16.29 1.34
CA ILE A 10 6.03 -15.70 0.01
C ILE A 10 5.20 -14.42 0.15
N GLY A 11 4.12 -14.43 0.92
CA GLY A 11 3.28 -13.26 1.15
C GLY A 11 4.03 -12.12 1.85
N PHE A 12 4.85 -12.44 2.85
CA PHE A 12 5.69 -11.47 3.53
C PHE A 12 6.71 -10.82 2.58
N GLN A 13 7.44 -11.65 1.83
CA GLN A 13 8.42 -11.16 0.85
C GLN A 13 7.77 -10.35 -0.26
N HIS A 14 6.58 -10.75 -0.72
CA HIS A 14 5.80 -10.00 -1.71
C HIS A 14 5.56 -8.53 -1.34
N ILE A 15 5.55 -8.20 -0.05
CA ILE A 15 5.35 -6.83 0.43
C ILE A 15 6.66 -6.10 0.75
N VAL A 16 7.65 -6.81 1.32
CA VAL A 16 8.88 -6.15 1.83
C VAL A 16 10.03 -6.13 0.84
N ALA A 17 9.96 -6.93 -0.22
CA ALA A 17 11.03 -7.00 -1.20
C ALA A 17 11.12 -5.71 -2.03
N LEU A 18 12.34 -5.31 -2.40
CA LEU A 18 12.58 -4.06 -3.14
C LEU A 18 12.01 -4.08 -4.57
N ASP A 19 11.82 -5.25 -5.15
CA ASP A 19 11.13 -5.46 -6.43
C ASP A 19 9.60 -5.26 -6.32
N ALA A 20 9.05 -5.31 -5.09
CA ALA A 20 7.67 -4.94 -4.79
C ALA A 20 7.49 -3.42 -4.54
N ALA A 21 8.23 -2.58 -5.26
CA ALA A 21 8.26 -1.12 -5.08
C ALA A 21 6.86 -0.48 -5.11
N ASP A 22 5.93 -1.04 -5.89
CA ASP A 22 4.53 -0.57 -5.97
C ASP A 22 3.84 -0.66 -4.60
N HIS A 23 3.99 -1.79 -3.89
CA HIS A 23 3.41 -2.00 -2.56
C HIS A 23 4.05 -1.09 -1.52
N ILE A 24 5.39 -0.98 -1.54
CA ILE A 24 6.13 -0.10 -0.63
C ILE A 24 5.68 1.36 -0.83
N LEU A 25 5.61 1.82 -2.08
CA LEU A 25 5.21 3.19 -2.39
C LEU A 25 3.76 3.48 -1.99
N PHE A 26 2.86 2.51 -2.22
CA PHE A 26 1.48 2.59 -1.77
C PHE A 26 1.37 2.68 -0.23
N LEU A 27 2.09 1.82 0.49
CA LEU A 27 2.11 1.83 1.95
C LEU A 27 2.74 3.11 2.52
N LEU A 28 3.76 3.67 1.87
CA LEU A 28 4.31 4.97 2.22
C LEU A 28 3.28 6.09 2.03
N ALA A 29 2.50 6.06 0.94
CA ALA A 29 1.41 7.00 0.73
C ALA A 29 0.34 6.88 1.82
N LEU A 30 -0.02 5.65 2.20
CA LEU A 30 -0.94 5.42 3.32
C LEU A 30 -0.35 5.90 4.65
N ALA A 31 0.91 5.57 4.95
CA ALA A 31 1.56 5.95 6.20
C ALA A 31 1.72 7.46 6.35
N ALA A 32 1.92 8.19 5.24
CA ALA A 32 2.22 9.63 5.27
C ALA A 32 1.14 10.47 5.97
N ILE A 33 -0.12 10.07 5.83
CA ILE A 33 -1.27 10.82 6.38
C ILE A 33 -1.61 10.42 7.83
N TYR A 34 -1.21 9.22 8.28
CA TYR A 34 -1.48 8.76 9.63
C TYR A 34 -0.39 9.20 10.60
N ARG A 35 -0.78 9.49 11.85
CA ARG A 35 0.13 9.72 12.97
C ARG A 35 0.15 8.49 13.87
N GLY A 36 1.14 8.35 14.75
CA GLY A 36 1.23 7.20 15.65
C GLY A 36 -0.03 6.93 16.47
N ARG A 37 -0.78 7.97 16.84
CA ARG A 37 -2.08 7.84 17.53
C ARG A 37 -3.21 7.24 16.65
N ASP A 38 -3.05 7.26 15.33
CA ASP A 38 -4.08 6.87 14.36
C ASP A 38 -3.90 5.43 13.89
N TRP A 39 -3.09 4.63 14.61
CA TRP A 39 -2.70 3.27 14.24
C TRP A 39 -3.89 2.35 13.94
N ARG A 40 -5.02 2.49 14.68
CA ARG A 40 -6.23 1.71 14.42
C ARG A 40 -6.82 2.01 13.04
N SER A 41 -6.86 3.28 12.65
CA SER A 41 -7.34 3.68 11.33
C SER A 41 -6.42 3.17 10.22
N ALA A 42 -5.09 3.21 10.43
CA ALA A 42 -4.12 2.63 9.51
C ALA A 42 -4.32 1.12 9.36
N LEU A 43 -4.50 0.38 10.46
CA LEU A 43 -4.79 -1.06 10.42
C LEU A 43 -6.06 -1.37 9.62
N TRP A 44 -7.16 -0.65 9.86
CA TRP A 44 -8.40 -0.84 9.09
C TRP A 44 -8.20 -0.67 7.59
N VAL A 45 -7.37 0.30 7.19
CA VAL A 45 -7.09 0.57 5.77
C VAL A 45 -6.27 -0.56 5.16
N ILE A 46 -5.21 -1.04 5.84
CA ILE A 46 -4.40 -2.15 5.30
C ILE A 46 -5.17 -3.47 5.27
N SER A 47 -5.97 -3.79 6.31
CA SER A 47 -6.80 -5.00 6.29
C SER A 47 -7.86 -4.93 5.20
N ALA A 48 -8.46 -3.76 4.94
CA ALA A 48 -9.39 -3.60 3.83
C ALA A 48 -8.69 -3.82 2.47
N PHE A 49 -7.45 -3.32 2.31
CA PHE A 49 -6.63 -3.61 1.14
C PHE A 49 -6.37 -5.11 0.98
N THR A 50 -5.94 -5.79 2.07
CA THR A 50 -5.67 -7.25 2.04
C THR A 50 -6.93 -8.05 1.69
N VAL A 51 -8.10 -7.65 2.19
CA VAL A 51 -9.38 -8.29 1.82
C VAL A 51 -9.66 -8.13 0.32
N GLY A 52 -9.55 -6.92 -0.23
CA GLY A 52 -9.71 -6.68 -1.67
C GLY A 52 -8.72 -7.50 -2.50
N HIS A 53 -7.44 -7.49 -2.11
CA HIS A 53 -6.37 -8.26 -2.72
C HIS A 53 -6.70 -9.76 -2.75
N SER A 54 -7.12 -10.31 -1.62
CA SER A 54 -7.48 -11.73 -1.47
C SER A 54 -8.68 -12.12 -2.35
N ILE A 55 -9.69 -11.27 -2.41
CA ILE A 55 -10.88 -11.51 -3.26
C ILE A 55 -10.44 -11.69 -4.72
N THR A 56 -9.63 -10.77 -5.24
CA THR A 56 -9.17 -10.85 -6.63
C THR A 56 -8.26 -12.05 -6.86
N LEU A 57 -7.37 -12.38 -5.91
CA LEU A 57 -6.55 -13.59 -5.99
C LEU A 57 -7.42 -14.84 -6.10
N VAL A 58 -8.44 -15.00 -5.24
CA VAL A 58 -9.35 -16.14 -5.32
C VAL A 58 -10.03 -16.21 -6.68
N LEU A 59 -10.60 -15.10 -7.15
CA LEU A 59 -11.32 -15.06 -8.42
C LEU A 59 -10.41 -15.39 -9.61
N ALA A 60 -9.16 -14.94 -9.57
CA ALA A 60 -8.20 -15.18 -10.64
C ALA A 60 -7.63 -16.61 -10.62
N VAL A 61 -7.30 -17.14 -9.44
CA VAL A 61 -6.81 -18.53 -9.29
C VAL A 61 -7.88 -19.55 -9.70
N THR A 62 -9.15 -19.28 -9.37
CA THR A 62 -10.29 -20.12 -9.77
C THR A 62 -10.74 -19.94 -11.23
N ASN A 63 -10.07 -19.09 -12.00
CA ASN A 63 -10.42 -18.73 -13.39
C ASN A 63 -11.80 -18.08 -13.56
N ILE A 64 -12.40 -17.55 -12.48
CA ILE A 64 -13.67 -16.79 -12.56
C ILE A 64 -13.39 -15.39 -13.14
N LEU A 65 -12.20 -14.83 -12.83
CA LEU A 65 -11.78 -13.52 -13.34
C LEU A 65 -10.44 -13.65 -14.06
N THR A 66 -10.40 -13.19 -15.30
CA THR A 66 -9.18 -13.04 -16.09
C THR A 66 -9.06 -11.59 -16.53
N LEU A 67 -8.01 -10.92 -16.05
CA LEU A 67 -7.74 -9.53 -16.44
C LEU A 67 -6.47 -9.47 -17.29
N PRO A 68 -6.44 -8.65 -18.34
CA PRO A 68 -5.23 -8.42 -19.12
C PRO A 68 -4.12 -7.82 -18.23
N SER A 69 -2.94 -8.43 -18.22
CA SER A 69 -1.82 -8.01 -17.35
C SER A 69 -1.42 -6.55 -17.60
N ASN A 70 -1.38 -6.12 -18.86
CA ASN A 70 -1.04 -4.74 -19.23
C ASN A 70 -2.00 -3.70 -18.62
N VAL A 71 -3.29 -4.03 -18.50
CA VAL A 71 -4.28 -3.14 -17.86
C VAL A 71 -4.03 -3.08 -16.35
N VAL A 72 -3.79 -4.24 -15.72
CA VAL A 72 -3.52 -4.31 -14.29
C VAL A 72 -2.22 -3.58 -13.92
N GLU A 73 -1.15 -3.82 -14.67
CA GLU A 73 0.15 -3.15 -14.47
C GLU A 73 0.07 -1.63 -14.59
N PHE A 74 -0.79 -1.12 -15.47
CA PHE A 74 -1.09 0.31 -15.57
C PHE A 74 -1.92 0.82 -14.38
N LEU A 75 -2.95 0.07 -13.96
CA LEU A 75 -3.86 0.49 -12.89
C LEU A 75 -3.18 0.54 -11.51
N ILE A 76 -2.19 -0.32 -11.26
CA ILE A 76 -1.44 -0.33 -9.99
C ILE A 76 -0.85 1.06 -9.69
N PRO A 77 0.02 1.65 -10.51
CA PRO A 77 0.54 2.97 -10.22
C PRO A 77 -0.53 4.07 -10.25
N VAL A 78 -1.60 3.94 -11.02
CA VAL A 78 -2.73 4.88 -10.99
C VAL A 78 -3.36 4.92 -9.59
N THR A 79 -3.55 3.78 -8.91
CA THR A 79 -4.08 3.76 -7.54
C THR A 79 -3.15 4.46 -6.55
N ILE A 80 -1.84 4.37 -6.75
CA ILE A 80 -0.83 5.06 -5.94
C ILE A 80 -0.90 6.58 -6.15
N VAL A 81 -1.02 7.02 -7.41
CA VAL A 81 -1.22 8.44 -7.75
C VAL A 81 -2.48 9.00 -7.09
N VAL A 82 -3.60 8.28 -7.18
CA VAL A 82 -4.86 8.69 -6.55
C VAL A 82 -4.71 8.83 -5.04
N THR A 83 -4.02 7.88 -4.38
CA THR A 83 -3.76 7.95 -2.93
C THR A 83 -2.89 9.16 -2.57
N GLY A 84 -1.85 9.43 -3.37
CA GLY A 84 -0.98 10.60 -3.15
C GLY A 84 -1.73 11.92 -3.34
N ILE A 85 -2.56 12.03 -4.38
CA ILE A 85 -3.41 13.23 -4.60
C ILE A 85 -4.43 13.39 -3.47
N GLU A 86 -5.07 12.30 -3.03
CA GLU A 86 -6.00 12.33 -1.90
C GLU A 86 -5.34 12.89 -0.65
N ASN A 87 -4.11 12.49 -0.35
CA ASN A 87 -3.33 13.01 0.77
C ASN A 87 -3.11 14.53 0.65
N LEU A 88 -2.79 15.03 -0.54
CA LEU A 88 -2.59 16.47 -0.79
C LEU A 88 -3.89 17.26 -0.61
N VAL A 89 -5.01 16.72 -1.05
CA VAL A 89 -6.33 17.34 -0.90
C VAL A 89 -6.79 17.36 0.57
N LEU A 90 -6.56 16.25 1.28
CA LEU A 90 -7.03 16.06 2.66
C LEU A 90 -6.05 16.59 3.73
N ARG A 91 -4.91 17.18 3.35
CA ARG A 91 -3.84 17.60 4.28
C ARG A 91 -4.32 18.45 5.47
N GLU A 92 -5.24 19.38 5.23
CA GLU A 92 -5.76 20.28 6.27
C GLU A 92 -6.64 19.51 7.28
N ARG A 93 -7.49 18.61 6.80
CA ARG A 93 -8.33 17.74 7.65
C ARG A 93 -7.47 16.77 8.45
N ALA A 94 -6.46 16.17 7.81
CA ALA A 94 -5.52 15.29 8.48
C ALA A 94 -4.71 16.04 9.56
N ALA A 95 -4.32 17.28 9.30
CA ALA A 95 -3.65 18.14 10.28
C ALA A 95 -4.52 18.39 11.53
N SER A 96 -5.83 18.53 11.38
CA SER A 96 -6.79 18.64 12.47
C SER A 96 -7.16 17.30 13.15
N GLY A 97 -6.61 16.17 12.66
CA GLY A 97 -6.86 14.84 13.20
C GLY A 97 -8.16 14.19 12.70
N GLN A 98 -8.74 14.73 11.64
CA GLN A 98 -9.92 14.16 11.00
C GLN A 98 -9.51 13.22 9.87
N HIS A 99 -9.88 11.93 9.96
CA HIS A 99 -9.65 10.95 8.92
C HIS A 99 -10.90 10.74 8.07
N ALA A 100 -10.69 10.63 6.76
CA ALA A 100 -11.78 10.39 5.83
C ALA A 100 -12.28 8.93 5.96
N ARG A 101 -13.57 8.77 6.23
CA ARG A 101 -14.22 7.45 6.43
C ARG A 101 -14.21 6.56 5.19
N HIS A 102 -14.04 7.14 4.00
CA HIS A 102 -14.01 6.38 2.73
C HIS A 102 -12.67 5.69 2.46
N ARG A 103 -11.58 6.04 3.19
CA ARG A 103 -10.25 5.48 2.93
C ARG A 103 -10.15 3.94 2.97
N PRO A 104 -10.77 3.24 3.94
CA PRO A 104 -10.79 1.78 3.89
C PRO A 104 -11.49 1.22 2.65
N ILE A 105 -12.56 1.88 2.17
CA ILE A 105 -13.27 1.46 0.94
C ILE A 105 -12.36 1.63 -0.28
N LEU A 106 -11.70 2.79 -0.41
CA LEU A 106 -10.75 3.01 -1.50
C LEU A 106 -9.59 2.02 -1.44
N ALA A 107 -9.03 1.77 -0.25
CA ALA A 107 -7.96 0.79 -0.09
C ALA A 107 -8.42 -0.62 -0.48
N GLY A 108 -9.64 -1.03 -0.15
CA GLY A 108 -10.20 -2.30 -0.61
C GLY A 108 -10.32 -2.39 -2.13
N LEU A 109 -10.81 -1.33 -2.79
CA LEU A 109 -10.87 -1.25 -4.26
C LEU A 109 -9.47 -1.30 -4.88
N PHE A 110 -8.49 -0.63 -4.29
CA PHE A 110 -7.11 -0.69 -4.77
C PHE A 110 -6.49 -2.06 -4.53
N GLY A 111 -6.84 -2.72 -3.42
CA GLY A 111 -6.48 -4.11 -3.16
C GLY A 111 -6.96 -5.05 -4.26
N LEU A 112 -8.18 -4.89 -4.78
CA LEU A 112 -8.68 -5.66 -5.92
C LEU A 112 -7.75 -5.55 -7.15
N VAL A 113 -7.27 -4.34 -7.44
CA VAL A 113 -6.35 -4.10 -8.56
C VAL A 113 -5.01 -4.79 -8.32
N HIS A 114 -4.41 -4.57 -7.14
CA HIS A 114 -3.09 -5.13 -6.80
C HIS A 114 -3.11 -6.67 -6.74
N GLY A 115 -4.20 -7.28 -6.24
CA GLY A 115 -4.37 -8.73 -6.21
C GLY A 115 -4.36 -9.36 -7.60
N ALA A 116 -4.91 -8.67 -8.59
CA ALA A 116 -4.89 -9.13 -9.97
C ALA A 116 -3.47 -9.20 -10.56
N GLY A 117 -2.58 -8.30 -10.16
CA GLY A 117 -1.19 -8.26 -10.64
C GLY A 117 -0.36 -9.47 -10.21
N PHE A 118 -0.65 -10.05 -9.05
CA PHE A 118 0.11 -11.21 -8.53
C PHE A 118 -0.56 -12.56 -8.81
N ALA A 119 -1.79 -12.55 -9.30
CA ALA A 119 -2.61 -13.75 -9.47
C ALA A 119 -1.98 -14.80 -10.40
N GLY A 120 -1.36 -14.38 -11.50
CA GLY A 120 -0.69 -15.27 -12.45
C GLY A 120 0.45 -16.07 -11.83
N TYR A 121 1.30 -15.39 -11.04
CA TYR A 121 2.40 -16.04 -10.32
C TYR A 121 1.88 -17.03 -9.27
N LEU A 122 0.94 -16.58 -8.43
CA LEU A 122 0.42 -17.41 -7.34
C LEU A 122 -0.29 -18.65 -7.87
N LYS A 123 -1.02 -18.52 -8.99
CA LYS A 123 -1.69 -19.63 -9.65
C LYS A 123 -0.72 -20.74 -10.07
N SER A 124 0.48 -20.40 -10.51
CA SER A 124 1.51 -21.38 -10.90
C SER A 124 2.05 -22.19 -9.73
N LEU A 125 1.89 -21.71 -8.49
CA LEU A 125 2.36 -22.37 -7.27
C LEU A 125 1.31 -23.30 -6.64
N PHE A 126 0.03 -23.15 -6.98
CA PHE A 126 -1.04 -23.99 -6.43
C PHE A 126 -1.13 -25.33 -7.20
N VAL A 127 -0.90 -26.44 -6.49
CA VAL A 127 -0.91 -27.78 -7.09
C VAL A 127 -2.22 -28.53 -6.81
N ALA A 128 -2.77 -28.48 -5.60
CA ALA A 128 -3.93 -29.29 -5.21
C ALA A 128 -4.96 -28.58 -4.34
N GLN A 129 -4.54 -27.67 -3.46
CA GLN A 129 -5.41 -26.97 -2.52
C GLN A 129 -5.13 -25.46 -2.58
N ILE A 130 -6.18 -24.64 -2.46
CA ILE A 130 -6.07 -23.18 -2.54
C ILE A 130 -6.18 -22.54 -1.14
N ALA A 131 -7.01 -23.09 -0.27
CA ALA A 131 -7.40 -22.43 0.96
C ALA A 131 -6.24 -22.21 1.96
N LEU A 132 -5.46 -23.24 2.23
CA LEU A 132 -4.37 -23.18 3.21
C LEU A 132 -3.18 -22.32 2.71
N PRO A 133 -2.71 -22.48 1.45
CA PRO A 133 -1.75 -21.58 0.84
C PRO A 133 -2.19 -20.12 0.85
N LEU A 134 -3.42 -19.85 0.46
CA LEU A 134 -3.96 -18.49 0.42
C LEU A 134 -4.05 -17.86 1.82
N LEU A 135 -4.43 -18.63 2.84
CA LEU A 135 -4.43 -18.18 4.23
C LEU A 135 -3.01 -17.79 4.68
N GLY A 136 -2.02 -18.66 4.42
CA GLY A 136 -0.62 -18.38 4.75
C GLY A 136 -0.12 -17.12 4.04
N PHE A 137 -0.39 -17.00 2.75
CA PHE A 137 -0.02 -15.85 1.93
C PHE A 137 -0.62 -14.55 2.48
N ASN A 138 -1.91 -14.52 2.82
CA ASN A 138 -2.58 -13.34 3.35
C ASN A 138 -2.06 -12.92 4.74
N ILE A 139 -1.78 -13.88 5.62
CA ILE A 139 -1.11 -13.60 6.90
C ILE A 139 0.27 -12.97 6.64
N GLY A 140 1.03 -13.52 5.68
CA GLY A 140 2.32 -12.98 5.27
C GLY A 140 2.22 -11.54 4.77
N ILE A 141 1.24 -11.24 3.92
CA ILE A 141 0.96 -9.88 3.43
C ILE A 141 0.72 -8.93 4.61
N GLU A 142 -0.20 -9.24 5.53
CA GLU A 142 -0.50 -8.36 6.65
C GLU A 142 0.71 -8.12 7.54
N LEU A 143 1.50 -9.14 7.82
CA LEU A 143 2.74 -9.01 8.58
C LEU A 143 3.75 -8.10 7.86
N GLY A 144 3.92 -8.29 6.55
CA GLY A 144 4.79 -7.44 5.72
C GLY A 144 4.33 -5.98 5.72
N GLN A 145 3.04 -5.74 5.55
CA GLN A 145 2.45 -4.39 5.60
C GLN A 145 2.67 -3.73 6.97
N MET A 146 2.49 -4.44 8.07
CA MET A 146 2.76 -3.92 9.40
C MET A 146 4.23 -3.53 9.58
N VAL A 147 5.17 -4.35 9.11
CA VAL A 147 6.60 -4.04 9.16
C VAL A 147 6.91 -2.78 8.37
N VAL A 148 6.42 -2.66 7.15
CA VAL A 148 6.64 -1.46 6.31
C VAL A 148 6.01 -0.22 6.96
N LEU A 149 4.80 -0.32 7.52
CA LEU A 149 4.15 0.82 8.19
C LEU A 149 4.90 1.26 9.44
N ILE A 150 5.41 0.33 10.25
CA ILE A 150 6.21 0.64 11.45
C ILE A 150 7.51 1.32 11.03
N ALA A 151 8.19 0.78 10.02
CA ALA A 151 9.43 1.38 9.48
C ALA A 151 9.18 2.79 8.93
N ALA A 152 8.10 2.98 8.16
CA ALA A 152 7.70 4.28 7.63
C ALA A 152 7.36 5.28 8.75
N ALA A 153 6.60 4.86 9.75
CA ALA A 153 6.26 5.69 10.91
C ALA A 153 7.51 6.12 11.69
N GLY A 154 8.45 5.20 11.89
CA GLY A 154 9.75 5.50 12.50
C GLY A 154 10.57 6.50 11.68
N ALA A 155 10.67 6.28 10.36
CA ALA A 155 11.36 7.18 9.44
C ALA A 155 10.72 8.58 9.45
N PHE A 156 9.40 8.67 9.39
CA PHE A 156 8.69 9.94 9.43
C PHE A 156 8.85 10.65 10.78
N TRP A 157 8.88 9.91 11.89
CA TRP A 157 9.18 10.48 13.20
C TRP A 157 10.59 11.08 13.25
N LEU A 158 11.59 10.39 12.72
CA LEU A 158 12.97 10.89 12.64
C LEU A 158 13.06 12.16 11.77
N VAL A 159 12.39 12.16 10.60
CA VAL A 159 12.33 13.33 9.72
C VAL A 159 11.64 14.51 10.42
N ASP A 160 10.50 14.27 11.07
CA ASP A 160 9.79 15.32 11.81
C ASP A 160 10.64 15.86 12.97
N ALA A 161 11.41 15.01 13.65
CA ALA A 161 12.35 15.44 14.71
C ALA A 161 13.50 16.27 14.15
N ALA A 162 14.11 15.84 13.04
CA ALA A 162 15.19 16.57 12.38
C ALA A 162 14.72 17.95 11.86
N LEU A 163 13.55 18.01 11.24
CA LEU A 163 12.98 19.26 10.71
C LEU A 163 12.69 20.28 11.81
N LYS A 164 12.34 19.84 13.02
CA LYS A 164 12.14 20.73 14.19
C LYS A 164 13.42 21.41 14.69
N LEU A 165 14.58 20.83 14.39
CA LEU A 165 15.88 21.40 14.74
C LEU A 165 16.31 22.52 13.76
N LEU A 166 15.68 22.63 12.60
CA LEU A 166 16.00 23.67 11.63
C LEU A 166 15.39 25.01 12.06
N PRO A 167 16.15 26.15 11.98
CA PRO A 167 15.67 27.46 12.41
C PRO A 167 14.71 28.13 11.41
N VAL A 168 13.95 27.33 10.67
CA VAL A 168 13.03 27.84 9.65
C VAL A 168 11.63 27.96 10.24
N GLN A 169 11.24 29.19 10.62
CA GLN A 169 9.98 29.47 11.34
C GLN A 169 8.72 28.93 10.64
N HIS A 170 8.66 28.92 9.30
CA HIS A 170 7.49 28.42 8.57
C HIS A 170 7.37 26.88 8.59
N ILE A 171 8.48 26.16 8.59
CA ILE A 171 8.49 24.68 8.64
C ILE A 171 8.21 24.20 10.06
N SER A 172 8.78 24.85 11.08
CA SER A 172 8.58 24.45 12.47
C SER A 172 7.13 24.54 12.94
N ARG A 173 6.32 25.42 12.33
CA ARG A 173 4.92 25.62 12.71
C ARG A 173 3.99 24.49 12.27
N ASN A 174 4.32 23.75 11.21
CA ASN A 174 3.53 22.62 10.74
C ASN A 174 4.36 21.54 10.00
N VAL A 175 5.38 20.99 10.68
CA VAL A 175 6.29 19.96 10.16
C VAL A 175 5.53 18.77 9.55
N TYR A 176 4.44 18.34 10.19
CA TYR A 176 3.62 17.25 9.68
C TYR A 176 3.06 17.54 8.28
N VAL A 177 2.47 18.73 8.06
CA VAL A 177 1.91 19.10 6.75
C VAL A 177 3.02 19.20 5.70
N ALA A 178 4.15 19.81 6.05
CA ALA A 178 5.29 19.94 5.14
C ALA A 178 5.79 18.55 4.69
N ARG A 179 5.98 17.63 5.64
CA ARG A 179 6.35 16.24 5.33
C ARG A 179 5.28 15.53 4.50
N LEU A 180 4.01 15.63 4.89
CA LEU A 180 2.90 15.01 4.16
C LEU A 180 2.87 15.47 2.70
N VAL A 181 2.99 16.78 2.47
CA VAL A 181 3.01 17.34 1.11
C VAL A 181 4.23 16.87 0.33
N ALA A 182 5.43 16.95 0.92
CA ALA A 182 6.67 16.56 0.24
C ALA A 182 6.66 15.05 -0.15
N VAL A 183 6.29 14.18 0.80
CA VAL A 183 6.23 12.73 0.56
C VAL A 183 5.16 12.41 -0.47
N SER A 184 3.95 12.95 -0.33
CA SER A 184 2.86 12.66 -1.26
C SER A 184 3.14 13.19 -2.67
N ALA A 185 3.74 14.37 -2.80
CA ALA A 185 4.14 14.90 -4.10
C ALA A 185 5.21 14.05 -4.78
N ALA A 186 6.24 13.61 -4.03
CA ALA A 186 7.26 12.71 -4.55
C ALA A 186 6.66 11.37 -5.02
N ILE A 187 5.74 10.79 -4.24
CA ILE A 187 5.02 9.56 -4.60
C ILE A 187 4.21 9.75 -5.89
N VAL A 188 3.47 10.87 -6.00
CA VAL A 188 2.69 11.17 -7.22
C VAL A 188 3.59 11.25 -8.45
N VAL A 189 4.74 11.93 -8.34
CA VAL A 189 5.69 12.05 -9.45
C VAL A 189 6.21 10.68 -9.89
N VAL A 190 6.70 9.86 -8.95
CA VAL A 190 7.25 8.53 -9.24
C VAL A 190 6.17 7.62 -9.84
N ALA A 191 5.02 7.52 -9.19
CA ALA A 191 3.94 6.64 -9.64
C ALA A 191 3.33 7.11 -10.98
N SER A 192 3.30 8.41 -11.26
CA SER A 192 2.89 8.93 -12.58
C SER A 192 3.87 8.51 -13.67
N GLY A 193 5.18 8.52 -13.40
CA GLY A 193 6.19 7.99 -14.32
C GLY A 193 5.91 6.52 -14.66
N TRP A 194 5.70 5.67 -13.65
CA TRP A 194 5.36 4.26 -13.86
C TRP A 194 4.04 4.06 -14.63
N ALA A 195 3.03 4.88 -14.35
CA ALA A 195 1.76 4.81 -15.09
C ALA A 195 1.94 5.15 -16.58
N ILE A 196 2.78 6.14 -16.90
CA ILE A 196 3.10 6.51 -18.29
C ILE A 196 3.88 5.38 -19.00
N GLU A 197 4.87 4.80 -18.33
CA GLU A 197 5.67 3.68 -18.87
C GLU A 197 4.83 2.43 -19.15
N ARG A 198 3.82 2.16 -18.31
CA ARG A 198 2.94 0.98 -18.38
C ARG A 198 1.61 1.25 -19.11
N LEU A 199 1.50 2.34 -19.88
CA LEU A 199 0.29 2.63 -20.67
C LEU A 199 -0.03 1.45 -21.60
N PRO A 200 -1.26 0.90 -21.55
CA PRO A 200 -1.69 -0.15 -22.47
C PRO A 200 -1.60 0.36 -23.92
N ARG A 201 -0.82 -0.34 -24.73
CA ARG A 201 -0.72 -0.11 -26.17
C ARG A 201 -1.67 -1.04 -26.91
#